data_6be2cd2e73b8a50376cf9bae1abae583
#
_entry.id   6be2cd2e73b8a50376cf9bae1abae583
#
_cell.length_a   1.000
_cell.length_b   1.000
_cell.length_c   1.000
_cell.angle_alpha   90.00
_cell.angle_beta   90.00
_cell.angle_gamma   90.00
#
_symmetry.space_group_name_H-M   'P 1'
#
loop_
_entity.id
_entity.type
_entity.pdbx_description
1 polymer ?
#
loop_
_entity_poly.entity_id
_entity_poly.type
_entity_poly.pdbx_seq_one_letter_code
_entity_poly.pdbx_strand_id
1 'polypeptide(L)'
;MKKWKRGELLFLLALVLCLGMGGGVQAAEEGFPLIEKVQTQPAQSGKWIKNKKGYRFRYTVSKKYAKNTWLFSGNRIYFADKKGYRVTGFKKYKKSTYYLDGRGRLVTGWKTIGGNRYYFSKKTGAMLTGWSKIGKKQYYFSEKGVMQKNMWIGDRFLGKKGVLQKAKRIFVGDSRTVGLQAAVDNSDIYIAKWGQGYDWFSQTGRNRLEKELAEYPCSAVILNLGVNDMGNVESYVREYQELQADYPKARFYFMSLNPVEETFLRASGYSGRDNASIEVFNDRMKQVFGSFYINTYDWMIDQEYVLDLPHGHGTTDGLHYIDIVYQMLYGYVTARVK
;
A
#
# COMPACT_ATOMS: atom_id res chain seq x y z
N MET A 1 -27.24 28.53 0.29
CA MET A 1 -26.20 28.61 -0.76
C MET A 1 -24.85 28.94 -0.13
N LYS A 2 -24.04 27.95 0.20
CA LYS A 2 -22.65 28.16 0.67
C LYS A 2 -21.71 28.03 -0.52
N LYS A 3 -21.02 29.11 -0.85
CA LYS A 3 -20.02 29.14 -1.92
C LYS A 3 -18.82 28.27 -1.55
N TRP A 4 -18.59 27.20 -2.29
CA TRP A 4 -17.41 26.37 -2.19
C TRP A 4 -16.20 27.14 -2.72
N LYS A 5 -15.11 27.14 -1.96
CA LYS A 5 -13.84 27.73 -2.38
C LYS A 5 -13.15 26.79 -3.36
N ARG A 6 -12.79 27.30 -4.52
CA ARG A 6 -12.08 26.61 -5.64
C ARG A 6 -10.78 25.86 -5.29
N GLY A 7 -10.37 25.85 -4.02
CA GLY A 7 -9.09 25.27 -3.59
C GLY A 7 -9.15 23.79 -3.18
N GLU A 8 -10.32 23.25 -2.82
CA GLU A 8 -10.41 21.88 -2.30
C GLU A 8 -10.55 20.81 -3.42
N LEU A 9 -11.06 21.21 -4.58
CA LEU A 9 -11.18 20.32 -5.74
C LEU A 9 -9.82 19.94 -6.38
N LEU A 10 -8.81 20.79 -6.21
CA LEU A 10 -7.45 20.54 -6.73
C LEU A 10 -6.64 19.54 -5.91
N PHE A 11 -7.00 19.30 -4.64
CA PHE A 11 -6.28 18.36 -3.77
C PHE A 11 -6.69 16.90 -4.02
N LEU A 12 -7.92 16.67 -4.47
CA LEU A 12 -8.40 15.31 -4.80
C LEU A 12 -7.93 14.84 -6.18
N LEU A 13 -7.79 15.76 -7.15
CA LEU A 13 -7.25 15.41 -8.48
C LEU A 13 -5.74 15.07 -8.46
N ALA A 14 -4.98 15.62 -7.52
CA ALA A 14 -3.55 15.31 -7.39
C ALA A 14 -3.26 13.88 -6.89
N LEU A 15 -4.22 13.21 -6.25
CA LEU A 15 -4.04 11.83 -5.76
C LEU A 15 -4.30 10.78 -6.86
N VAL A 16 -5.07 11.10 -7.89
CA VAL A 16 -5.44 10.17 -8.98
C VAL A 16 -4.41 10.18 -10.12
N LEU A 17 -3.66 11.26 -10.30
CA LEU A 17 -2.68 11.39 -11.41
C LEU A 17 -1.29 10.77 -11.14
N CYS A 18 -1.05 10.20 -9.96
CA CYS A 18 0.23 9.52 -9.65
C CYS A 18 0.23 8.01 -9.89
N LEU A 19 -0.84 7.41 -10.45
CA LEU A 19 -0.95 5.96 -10.65
C LEU A 19 -0.57 5.47 -12.05
N GLY A 20 -0.20 6.36 -12.96
CA GLY A 20 0.07 6.02 -14.35
C GLY A 20 1.51 6.22 -14.80
N MET A 21 2.51 5.63 -14.14
CA MET A 21 3.81 5.35 -14.77
C MET A 21 4.43 4.11 -14.13
N GLY A 22 4.23 2.97 -14.77
CA GLY A 22 4.98 1.74 -14.60
C GLY A 22 6.43 1.92 -15.05
N GLY A 23 7.19 2.69 -14.31
CA GLY A 23 8.63 2.74 -14.39
C GLY A 23 9.18 2.10 -13.13
N GLY A 24 9.69 0.86 -13.23
CA GLY A 24 10.55 0.29 -12.20
C GLY A 24 11.74 1.20 -12.01
N VAL A 25 11.63 2.15 -11.10
CA VAL A 25 12.79 2.88 -10.62
C VAL A 25 13.59 1.87 -9.81
N GLN A 26 14.50 1.16 -10.48
CA GLN A 26 15.69 0.68 -9.84
C GLN A 26 16.26 1.88 -9.08
N ALA A 27 16.07 1.87 -7.75
CA ALA A 27 16.66 2.86 -6.89
C ALA A 27 18.15 2.91 -7.23
N ALA A 28 18.53 4.04 -7.78
CA ALA A 28 19.79 4.27 -8.42
C ALA A 28 20.94 3.67 -7.62
N GLU A 29 21.61 2.70 -8.19
CA GLU A 29 22.99 2.32 -7.83
C GLU A 29 24.02 3.43 -8.15
N GLU A 30 23.56 4.65 -8.34
CA GLU A 30 24.40 5.86 -8.43
C GLU A 30 24.81 6.43 -7.06
N GLY A 31 24.74 5.62 -6.01
CA GLY A 31 25.51 5.89 -4.81
C GLY A 31 26.95 5.53 -5.08
N PHE A 32 27.84 6.52 -5.13
CA PHE A 32 29.27 6.32 -5.13
C PHE A 32 29.63 5.05 -4.33
N PRO A 33 30.52 4.17 -4.80
CA PRO A 33 31.02 3.06 -4.02
C PRO A 33 31.87 3.60 -2.87
N LEU A 34 31.17 4.11 -1.84
CA LEU A 34 31.78 4.85 -0.75
C LEU A 34 32.74 3.95 0.02
N ILE A 35 32.32 2.69 0.20
CA ILE A 35 33.12 1.71 0.96
C ILE A 35 34.39 1.36 0.18
N GLU A 36 34.31 1.06 -1.11
CA GLU A 36 35.49 0.81 -1.92
C GLU A 36 36.43 2.00 -2.02
N LYS A 37 35.88 3.20 -2.31
CA LYS A 37 36.73 4.42 -2.40
C LYS A 37 37.39 4.80 -1.10
N VAL A 38 36.75 4.58 0.04
CA VAL A 38 37.36 4.88 1.34
C VAL A 38 38.33 3.80 1.76
N GLN A 39 38.11 2.53 1.36
CA GLN A 39 39.01 1.42 1.66
C GLN A 39 40.26 1.37 0.76
N THR A 40 40.15 1.86 -0.49
CA THR A 40 41.31 1.94 -1.41
C THR A 40 42.20 3.18 -1.18
N GLN A 41 41.71 4.15 -0.42
CA GLN A 41 42.61 5.19 0.07
C GLN A 41 43.59 4.60 1.13
N PRO A 42 44.91 4.90 1.05
CA PRO A 42 45.80 4.46 2.08
C PRO A 42 45.24 4.89 3.44
N ALA A 43 45.28 3.97 4.42
CA ALA A 43 44.81 4.23 5.78
C ALA A 43 45.34 5.58 6.23
N GLN A 44 44.45 6.54 6.43
CA GLN A 44 44.87 7.90 6.77
C GLN A 44 45.50 7.84 8.14
N SER A 45 46.81 7.97 8.19
CA SER A 45 47.57 7.92 9.41
C SER A 45 47.16 9.10 10.34
N GLY A 46 46.59 8.76 11.47
CA GLY A 46 46.08 9.73 12.43
C GLY A 46 45.38 9.06 13.62
N LYS A 47 44.96 9.86 14.56
CA LYS A 47 44.26 9.37 15.75
C LYS A 47 43.06 10.22 16.15
N TRP A 48 42.09 9.58 16.78
CA TRP A 48 40.94 10.25 17.38
C TRP A 48 41.35 10.89 18.71
N ILE A 49 41.14 12.20 18.84
CA ILE A 49 41.40 12.99 20.03
C ILE A 49 40.07 13.40 20.64
N LYS A 50 39.83 13.05 21.91
CA LYS A 50 38.64 13.41 22.67
C LYS A 50 38.80 14.80 23.29
N ASN A 51 37.76 15.61 23.25
CA ASN A 51 37.64 16.83 24.06
C ASN A 51 36.23 16.91 24.68
N LYS A 52 35.87 17.99 25.37
CA LYS A 52 34.57 18.20 26.02
C LYS A 52 33.38 18.10 25.04
N LYS A 53 33.58 18.38 23.74
CA LYS A 53 32.55 18.37 22.69
C LYS A 53 32.48 17.08 21.87
N GLY A 54 33.44 16.15 22.05
CA GLY A 54 33.46 14.88 21.31
C GLY A 54 34.83 14.49 20.77
N TYR A 55 34.84 13.65 19.72
CA TYR A 55 36.06 13.12 19.13
C TYR A 55 36.36 13.84 17.82
N ARG A 56 37.64 14.20 17.56
CA ARG A 56 38.17 14.78 16.32
C ARG A 56 39.34 13.95 15.82
N PHE A 57 39.37 13.68 14.51
CA PHE A 57 40.50 12.94 13.92
C PHE A 57 41.61 13.91 13.53
N ARG A 58 42.81 13.70 14.08
CA ARG A 58 44.01 14.50 13.79
C ARG A 58 44.98 13.68 12.95
N TYR A 59 45.33 14.18 11.78
CA TYR A 59 46.30 13.55 10.90
C TYR A 59 47.72 13.58 11.52
N THR A 60 48.48 12.49 11.36
CA THR A 60 49.80 12.33 11.93
C THR A 60 50.80 13.29 11.29
N VAL A 61 50.80 13.39 9.96
CA VAL A 61 51.76 14.20 9.20
C VAL A 61 51.40 15.69 9.26
N SER A 62 50.23 16.08 8.76
CA SER A 62 49.84 17.47 8.66
C SER A 62 49.50 18.14 9.99
N LYS A 63 49.29 17.35 11.05
CA LYS A 63 48.80 17.79 12.36
C LYS A 63 47.42 18.49 12.31
N LYS A 64 46.78 18.60 11.12
CA LYS A 64 45.46 19.21 10.90
C LYS A 64 44.36 18.26 11.33
N TYR A 65 43.16 18.79 11.58
CA TYR A 65 41.95 18.01 11.86
C TYR A 65 41.18 17.74 10.58
N ALA A 66 40.69 16.50 10.42
CA ALA A 66 39.76 16.14 9.35
C ALA A 66 38.44 16.92 9.48
N LYS A 67 37.92 17.45 8.37
CA LYS A 67 36.64 18.19 8.32
C LYS A 67 35.84 17.80 7.10
N ASN A 68 34.52 17.64 7.27
CA ASN A 68 33.54 17.33 6.22
C ASN A 68 33.98 16.19 5.29
N THR A 69 34.52 15.11 5.86
CA THR A 69 35.11 14.02 5.08
C THR A 69 34.87 12.65 5.73
N TRP A 70 34.91 11.64 4.91
CA TRP A 70 34.92 10.25 5.32
C TRP A 70 36.37 9.85 5.72
N LEU A 71 36.43 8.98 6.70
CA LEU A 71 37.71 8.53 7.27
C LEU A 71 37.72 7.01 7.39
N PHE A 72 38.80 6.38 6.95
CA PHE A 72 39.07 4.97 7.19
C PHE A 72 40.11 4.83 8.31
N SER A 73 39.72 4.25 9.43
CA SER A 73 40.57 4.11 10.59
C SER A 73 40.24 2.82 11.36
N GLY A 74 41.24 1.99 11.66
CA GLY A 74 41.04 0.73 12.37
C GLY A 74 40.00 -0.20 11.69
N ASN A 75 40.08 -0.38 10.38
CA ASN A 75 39.14 -1.18 9.57
C ASN A 75 37.68 -0.74 9.67
N ARG A 76 37.42 0.52 10.00
CA ARG A 76 36.09 1.11 10.11
C ARG A 76 36.04 2.46 9.40
N ILE A 77 34.84 2.78 8.92
CA ILE A 77 34.54 4.04 8.22
C ILE A 77 33.81 4.97 9.20
N TYR A 78 34.26 6.23 9.26
CA TYR A 78 33.73 7.30 10.09
C TYR A 78 33.45 8.53 9.23
N PHE A 79 32.71 9.49 9.76
CA PHE A 79 32.53 10.80 9.14
C PHE A 79 32.93 11.91 10.15
N ALA A 80 33.74 12.84 9.70
CA ALA A 80 34.02 14.09 10.44
C ALA A 80 33.12 15.19 9.84
N ASP A 81 32.41 15.93 10.67
CA ASP A 81 31.54 17.03 10.25
C ASP A 81 32.35 18.27 9.79
N LYS A 82 31.67 19.36 9.44
CA LYS A 82 32.30 20.62 9.02
C LYS A 82 33.19 21.23 10.13
N LYS A 83 32.89 20.96 11.41
CA LYS A 83 33.65 21.40 12.56
C LYS A 83 34.77 20.40 12.94
N GLY A 84 34.80 19.24 12.25
CA GLY A 84 35.79 18.17 12.45
C GLY A 84 35.41 17.16 13.53
N TYR A 85 34.19 17.20 14.06
CA TYR A 85 33.71 16.22 15.03
C TYR A 85 33.23 14.94 14.40
N ARG A 86 33.46 13.81 15.07
CA ARG A 86 32.93 12.50 14.66
C ARG A 86 31.41 12.49 14.76
N VAL A 87 30.77 12.16 13.67
CA VAL A 87 29.32 12.09 13.56
C VAL A 87 28.78 10.75 14.07
N THR A 88 27.64 10.77 14.73
CA THR A 88 26.79 9.62 15.08
C THR A 88 25.37 9.85 14.59
N GLY A 89 24.57 8.78 14.45
CA GLY A 89 23.20 8.87 13.95
C GLY A 89 23.12 9.01 12.44
N PHE A 90 21.97 9.50 11.94
CA PHE A 90 21.75 9.72 10.52
C PHE A 90 22.56 10.88 9.98
N LYS A 91 23.17 10.67 8.83
CA LYS A 91 23.98 11.65 8.11
C LYS A 91 23.61 11.71 6.65
N LYS A 92 23.05 12.83 6.22
CA LYS A 92 22.87 13.12 4.80
C LYS A 92 24.19 13.63 4.22
N TYR A 93 24.67 12.97 3.17
CA TYR A 93 25.86 13.37 2.43
C TYR A 93 25.62 13.18 0.94
N LYS A 94 25.76 14.27 0.15
CA LYS A 94 25.31 14.34 -1.25
C LYS A 94 23.83 13.93 -1.35
N LYS A 95 23.49 13.04 -2.26
CA LYS A 95 22.11 12.56 -2.50
C LYS A 95 21.69 11.39 -1.57
N SER A 96 22.58 10.86 -0.74
CA SER A 96 22.35 9.66 0.07
C SER A 96 22.32 9.94 1.56
N THR A 97 21.62 9.11 2.31
CA THR A 97 21.60 9.11 3.77
C THR A 97 22.37 7.89 4.29
N TYR A 98 23.14 8.09 5.33
CA TYR A 98 23.96 7.08 5.99
C TYR A 98 23.64 7.03 7.48
N TYR A 99 24.05 5.97 8.16
CA TYR A 99 23.93 5.88 9.61
C TYR A 99 25.28 5.51 10.25
N LEU A 100 25.67 6.31 11.22
CA LEU A 100 26.86 6.07 12.04
C LEU A 100 26.37 5.61 13.43
N ASP A 101 26.87 4.49 13.92
CA ASP A 101 26.49 3.97 15.23
C ASP A 101 26.92 4.90 16.38
N GLY A 102 26.59 4.55 17.63
CA GLY A 102 26.96 5.35 18.81
C GLY A 102 28.49 5.54 19.00
N ARG A 103 29.31 4.72 18.32
CA ARG A 103 30.77 4.87 18.25
C ARG A 103 31.23 5.60 16.98
N GLY A 104 30.28 6.12 16.17
CA GLY A 104 30.55 6.84 14.92
C GLY A 104 30.95 5.95 13.74
N ARG A 105 30.79 4.63 13.83
CA ARG A 105 31.15 3.68 12.77
C ARG A 105 30.02 3.57 11.75
N LEU A 106 30.34 3.62 10.46
CA LEU A 106 29.37 3.42 9.39
C LEU A 106 28.69 2.06 9.53
N VAL A 107 27.38 2.07 9.51
CA VAL A 107 26.53 0.87 9.54
C VAL A 107 26.21 0.42 8.12
N THR A 108 26.27 -0.89 7.88
CA THR A 108 25.84 -1.56 6.64
C THR A 108 24.92 -2.73 6.97
N GLY A 109 24.10 -3.13 6.00
CA GLY A 109 23.14 -4.21 6.21
C GLY A 109 21.90 -3.77 7.01
N TRP A 110 21.22 -4.74 7.61
CA TRP A 110 20.03 -4.51 8.42
C TRP A 110 20.36 -3.80 9.75
N LYS A 111 19.55 -2.80 10.07
CA LYS A 111 19.63 -2.10 11.36
C LYS A 111 18.24 -1.67 11.84
N THR A 112 17.96 -1.93 13.12
CA THR A 112 16.80 -1.36 13.82
C THR A 112 17.24 -0.11 14.58
N ILE A 113 16.49 0.99 14.37
CA ILE A 113 16.77 2.30 14.96
C ILE A 113 15.41 2.88 15.38
N GLY A 114 15.24 3.18 16.67
CA GLY A 114 13.99 3.73 17.18
C GLY A 114 12.77 2.87 16.86
N GLY A 115 12.88 1.53 16.93
CA GLY A 115 11.78 0.60 16.60
C GLY A 115 11.57 0.35 15.10
N ASN A 116 12.11 1.19 14.24
CA ASN A 116 11.98 1.07 12.77
C ASN A 116 13.15 0.27 12.18
N ARG A 117 12.87 -0.52 11.15
CA ARG A 117 13.87 -1.35 10.47
C ARG A 117 14.34 -0.70 9.19
N TYR A 118 15.64 -0.61 9.00
CA TYR A 118 16.33 0.00 7.87
C TYR A 118 17.29 -1.00 7.24
N TYR A 119 17.66 -0.73 5.99
CA TYR A 119 18.77 -1.42 5.35
C TYR A 119 19.75 -0.41 4.74
N PHE A 120 21.02 -0.58 5.06
CA PHE A 120 22.12 0.19 4.51
C PHE A 120 22.90 -0.68 3.54
N SER A 121 23.09 -0.22 2.32
CA SER A 121 23.78 -0.97 1.27
C SER A 121 25.12 -1.50 1.78
N LYS A 122 25.38 -2.79 1.60
CA LYS A 122 26.68 -3.38 1.95
C LYS A 122 27.80 -2.83 1.07
N LYS A 123 27.48 -2.42 -0.16
CA LYS A 123 28.45 -1.88 -1.13
C LYS A 123 28.77 -0.41 -0.87
N THR A 124 27.77 0.40 -0.54
CA THR A 124 27.93 1.86 -0.47
C THR A 124 27.72 2.44 0.93
N GLY A 125 27.07 1.73 1.84
CA GLY A 125 26.62 2.23 3.14
C GLY A 125 25.39 3.13 3.06
N ALA A 126 24.86 3.43 1.87
CA ALA A 126 23.69 4.27 1.69
C ALA A 126 22.42 3.57 2.17
N MET A 127 21.53 4.34 2.81
CA MET A 127 20.20 3.89 3.21
C MET A 127 19.36 3.61 1.97
N LEU A 128 18.69 2.45 1.93
CA LEU A 128 17.77 2.10 0.85
C LEU A 128 16.42 2.80 1.03
N THR A 129 15.81 3.17 -0.10
CA THR A 129 14.44 3.65 -0.24
C THR A 129 13.78 2.98 -1.45
N GLY A 130 12.45 2.92 -1.49
CA GLY A 130 11.72 2.27 -2.57
C GLY A 130 11.90 0.75 -2.61
N TRP A 131 11.55 0.14 -3.74
CA TRP A 131 11.69 -1.29 -3.97
C TRP A 131 13.15 -1.71 -4.04
N SER A 132 13.53 -2.71 -3.27
CA SER A 132 14.92 -3.15 -3.15
C SER A 132 15.02 -4.67 -3.00
N LYS A 133 15.89 -5.30 -3.81
CA LYS A 133 16.21 -6.73 -3.70
C LYS A 133 17.37 -6.93 -2.72
N ILE A 134 17.14 -7.72 -1.68
CA ILE A 134 18.15 -8.06 -0.68
C ILE A 134 18.26 -9.58 -0.60
N GLY A 135 19.33 -10.11 -1.14
CA GLY A 135 19.47 -11.54 -1.42
C GLY A 135 18.42 -11.99 -2.45
N LYS A 136 17.66 -13.05 -2.13
CA LYS A 136 16.58 -13.57 -3.00
C LYS A 136 15.21 -12.92 -2.74
N LYS A 137 15.11 -11.95 -1.80
CA LYS A 137 13.83 -11.37 -1.35
C LYS A 137 13.71 -9.92 -1.78
N GLN A 138 12.48 -9.49 -2.08
CA GLN A 138 12.16 -8.10 -2.37
C GLN A 138 11.50 -7.44 -1.14
N TYR A 139 11.86 -6.18 -0.89
CA TYR A 139 11.38 -5.34 0.18
C TYR A 139 11.02 -3.96 -0.35
N TYR A 140 10.22 -3.22 0.39
CA TYR A 140 9.98 -1.81 0.12
C TYR A 140 10.34 -0.96 1.34
N PHE A 141 11.03 0.16 1.09
CA PHE A 141 11.39 1.14 2.10
C PHE A 141 10.73 2.47 1.75
N SER A 142 10.13 3.12 2.74
CA SER A 142 9.57 4.46 2.54
C SER A 142 10.67 5.47 2.14
N GLU A 143 10.30 6.68 1.77
CA GLU A 143 11.26 7.78 1.51
C GLU A 143 12.16 8.08 2.72
N LYS A 144 11.65 7.82 3.93
CA LYS A 144 12.43 7.92 5.17
C LYS A 144 13.30 6.68 5.43
N GLY A 145 13.35 5.72 4.51
CA GLY A 145 14.14 4.49 4.60
C GLY A 145 13.57 3.42 5.53
N VAL A 146 12.35 3.58 6.06
CA VAL A 146 11.72 2.60 6.94
C VAL A 146 11.16 1.44 6.13
N MET A 147 11.55 0.20 6.46
CA MET A 147 11.01 -1.00 5.84
C MET A 147 9.49 -1.09 6.08
N GLN A 148 8.75 -1.21 5.00
CA GLN A 148 7.30 -1.40 5.04
C GLN A 148 6.96 -2.89 5.18
N LYS A 149 5.83 -3.20 5.84
CA LYS A 149 5.36 -4.57 6.08
C LYS A 149 3.87 -4.61 6.28
N ASN A 150 3.27 -5.76 5.96
CA ASN A 150 1.85 -6.04 6.19
C ASN A 150 0.94 -5.00 5.54
N MET A 151 1.26 -4.63 4.29
CA MET A 151 0.52 -3.64 3.52
C MET A 151 0.75 -3.79 2.01
N TRP A 152 -0.13 -3.21 1.24
CA TRP A 152 -0.01 -3.06 -0.20
C TRP A 152 0.84 -1.83 -0.55
N ILE A 153 1.67 -1.96 -1.58
CA ILE A 153 2.37 -0.86 -2.24
C ILE A 153 2.00 -0.96 -3.72
N GLY A 154 1.01 -0.17 -4.13
CA GLY A 154 0.35 -0.37 -5.42
C GLY A 154 -0.35 -1.74 -5.46
N ASP A 155 -0.01 -2.56 -6.45
CA ASP A 155 -0.52 -3.93 -6.65
C ASP A 155 0.31 -5.02 -5.95
N ARG A 156 1.28 -4.66 -5.11
CA ARG A 156 2.23 -5.59 -4.49
C ARG A 156 2.06 -5.66 -2.98
N PHE A 157 1.83 -6.85 -2.45
CA PHE A 157 1.63 -7.07 -1.01
C PHE A 157 2.92 -7.44 -0.28
N LEU A 158 3.20 -6.72 0.79
CA LEU A 158 4.30 -7.00 1.73
C LEU A 158 3.76 -7.76 2.96
N GLY A 159 4.21 -8.97 3.17
CA GLY A 159 3.81 -9.77 4.34
C GLY A 159 4.36 -9.23 5.66
N LYS A 160 4.03 -9.90 6.77
CA LYS A 160 4.43 -9.53 8.15
C LYS A 160 5.93 -9.29 8.34
N LYS A 161 6.79 -9.97 7.55
CA LYS A 161 8.27 -9.82 7.58
C LYS A 161 8.79 -8.76 6.61
N GLY A 162 7.90 -8.01 5.94
CA GLY A 162 8.24 -6.99 4.94
C GLY A 162 8.69 -7.54 3.59
N VAL A 163 8.58 -8.85 3.36
CA VAL A 163 8.93 -9.51 2.10
C VAL A 163 7.75 -9.46 1.16
N LEU A 164 7.99 -9.15 -0.12
CA LEU A 164 6.99 -9.27 -1.17
C LEU A 164 6.43 -10.69 -1.21
N GLN A 165 5.10 -10.80 -1.22
CA GLN A 165 4.36 -12.06 -1.29
C GLN A 165 3.75 -12.25 -2.68
N LYS A 166 3.45 -13.50 -3.04
CA LYS A 166 2.56 -13.84 -4.14
C LYS A 166 1.11 -13.55 -3.68
N ALA A 167 0.60 -12.40 -4.04
CA ALA A 167 -0.72 -11.95 -3.65
C ALA A 167 -1.31 -11.05 -4.74
N LYS A 168 -2.64 -11.08 -4.87
CA LYS A 168 -3.44 -10.20 -5.72
C LYS A 168 -4.61 -9.64 -4.89
N ARG A 169 -5.17 -8.53 -5.33
CA ARG A 169 -6.54 -8.18 -4.96
C ARG A 169 -7.45 -8.90 -5.92
N ILE A 170 -8.46 -9.56 -5.39
CA ILE A 170 -9.43 -10.35 -6.15
C ILE A 170 -10.82 -9.82 -5.80
N PHE A 171 -11.46 -9.19 -6.76
CA PHE A 171 -12.84 -8.71 -6.62
C PHE A 171 -13.79 -9.78 -7.12
N VAL A 172 -14.75 -10.16 -6.29
CA VAL A 172 -15.76 -11.16 -6.61
C VAL A 172 -17.14 -10.53 -6.49
N GLY A 173 -17.95 -10.58 -7.55
CA GLY A 173 -19.23 -9.91 -7.51
C GLY A 173 -20.12 -10.12 -8.73
N ASP A 174 -21.16 -9.32 -8.77
CA ASP A 174 -22.18 -9.28 -9.82
C ASP A 174 -21.88 -8.20 -10.88
N SER A 175 -22.92 -7.68 -11.52
CA SER A 175 -22.83 -6.64 -12.55
C SER A 175 -22.15 -5.35 -12.07
N ARG A 176 -22.28 -4.99 -10.79
CA ARG A 176 -21.61 -3.82 -10.23
C ARG A 176 -20.09 -4.02 -10.17
N THR A 177 -19.63 -5.24 -9.92
CA THR A 177 -18.21 -5.59 -9.99
C THR A 177 -17.70 -5.65 -11.43
N VAL A 178 -18.53 -6.03 -12.39
CA VAL A 178 -18.21 -5.90 -13.84
C VAL A 178 -18.05 -4.43 -14.23
N GLY A 179 -18.96 -3.55 -13.79
CA GLY A 179 -18.83 -2.11 -14.00
C GLY A 179 -17.57 -1.53 -13.36
N LEU A 180 -17.25 -1.96 -12.14
CA LEU A 180 -16.02 -1.57 -11.47
C LEU A 180 -14.76 -1.97 -12.28
N GLN A 181 -14.72 -3.21 -12.79
CA GLN A 181 -13.63 -3.69 -13.66
C GLN A 181 -13.47 -2.84 -14.92
N ALA A 182 -14.57 -2.48 -15.56
CA ALA A 182 -14.56 -1.69 -16.79
C ALA A 182 -14.05 -0.25 -16.55
N ALA A 183 -14.35 0.32 -15.39
CA ALA A 183 -14.04 1.71 -15.06
C ALA A 183 -12.58 1.95 -14.59
N VAL A 184 -11.82 0.88 -14.27
CA VAL A 184 -10.47 1.02 -13.70
C VAL A 184 -9.44 0.24 -14.52
N ASP A 185 -8.27 0.86 -14.74
CA ASP A 185 -7.10 0.22 -15.37
C ASP A 185 -6.11 -0.22 -14.28
N ASN A 186 -6.08 -1.53 -14.03
CA ASN A 186 -5.21 -2.11 -12.99
C ASN A 186 -4.90 -3.60 -13.28
N SER A 187 -4.09 -4.21 -12.40
CA SER A 187 -3.68 -5.62 -12.49
C SER A 187 -4.40 -6.54 -11.49
N ASP A 188 -5.51 -6.09 -10.91
CA ASP A 188 -6.32 -6.89 -10.00
C ASP A 188 -7.10 -7.98 -10.76
N ILE A 189 -7.55 -9.00 -10.06
CA ILE A 189 -8.32 -10.09 -10.63
C ILE A 189 -9.80 -9.82 -10.37
N TYR A 190 -10.63 -10.01 -11.39
CA TYR A 190 -12.08 -9.86 -11.30
C TYR A 190 -12.79 -11.16 -11.65
N ILE A 191 -13.58 -11.66 -10.70
CA ILE A 191 -14.44 -12.83 -10.83
C ILE A 191 -15.87 -12.33 -10.71
N ALA A 192 -16.41 -11.87 -11.84
CA ALA A 192 -17.71 -11.21 -11.85
C ALA A 192 -18.54 -11.63 -13.07
N LYS A 193 -19.86 -11.49 -12.94
CA LYS A 193 -20.80 -11.75 -14.04
C LYS A 193 -22.09 -10.97 -13.82
N TRP A 194 -22.66 -10.46 -14.90
CA TRP A 194 -23.93 -9.73 -14.92
C TRP A 194 -25.10 -10.56 -14.37
N GLY A 195 -25.93 -9.95 -13.51
CA GLY A 195 -27.18 -10.52 -13.01
C GLY A 195 -27.02 -11.75 -12.13
N GLN A 196 -25.86 -12.00 -11.58
CA GLN A 196 -25.58 -13.19 -10.78
C GLN A 196 -25.78 -12.96 -9.28
N GLY A 197 -26.08 -14.06 -8.58
CA GLY A 197 -26.26 -14.13 -7.14
C GLY A 197 -25.56 -15.35 -6.54
N TYR A 198 -26.13 -15.85 -5.44
CA TYR A 198 -25.57 -16.94 -4.65
C TYR A 198 -25.36 -18.23 -5.45
N ASP A 199 -26.36 -18.66 -6.25
CA ASP A 199 -26.27 -19.91 -7.01
C ASP A 199 -25.09 -19.93 -7.98
N TRP A 200 -24.86 -18.83 -8.69
CA TRP A 200 -23.69 -18.72 -9.54
C TRP A 200 -22.39 -18.69 -8.72
N PHE A 201 -22.42 -17.99 -7.60
CA PHE A 201 -21.21 -17.92 -6.77
C PHE A 201 -20.82 -19.29 -6.23
N SER A 202 -21.74 -20.02 -5.61
CA SER A 202 -21.49 -21.35 -5.04
C SER A 202 -21.04 -22.39 -6.08
N GLN A 203 -21.61 -22.35 -7.30
CA GLN A 203 -21.32 -23.33 -8.34
C GLN A 203 -20.13 -22.98 -9.23
N THR A 204 -19.90 -21.70 -9.50
CA THR A 204 -18.92 -21.24 -10.50
C THR A 204 -17.93 -20.23 -9.93
N GLY A 205 -18.41 -19.21 -9.24
CA GLY A 205 -17.60 -18.10 -8.73
C GLY A 205 -16.56 -18.60 -7.72
N ARG A 206 -16.97 -19.44 -6.77
CA ARG A 206 -16.13 -20.08 -5.77
C ARG A 206 -15.01 -20.91 -6.43
N ASN A 207 -15.33 -21.78 -7.37
CA ASN A 207 -14.34 -22.61 -8.06
C ASN A 207 -13.28 -21.77 -8.80
N ARG A 208 -13.67 -20.62 -9.36
CA ARG A 208 -12.74 -19.68 -9.98
C ARG A 208 -11.86 -19.00 -8.93
N LEU A 209 -12.44 -18.56 -7.82
CA LEU A 209 -11.72 -17.95 -6.71
C LEU A 209 -10.68 -18.92 -6.12
N GLU A 210 -11.04 -20.17 -5.91
CA GLU A 210 -10.14 -21.20 -5.37
C GLU A 210 -8.92 -21.45 -6.25
N LYS A 211 -9.08 -21.42 -7.58
CA LYS A 211 -7.95 -21.49 -8.53
C LYS A 211 -6.98 -20.31 -8.36
N GLU A 212 -7.51 -19.10 -8.23
CA GLU A 212 -6.68 -17.91 -7.99
C GLU A 212 -5.98 -17.95 -6.62
N LEU A 213 -6.67 -18.44 -5.57
CA LEU A 213 -6.08 -18.59 -4.24
C LEU A 213 -5.01 -19.67 -4.18
N ALA A 214 -5.10 -20.70 -5.00
CA ALA A 214 -4.04 -21.71 -5.13
C ALA A 214 -2.75 -21.09 -5.69
N GLU A 215 -2.87 -20.17 -6.65
CA GLU A 215 -1.71 -19.46 -7.21
C GLU A 215 -1.25 -18.31 -6.32
N TYR A 216 -2.17 -17.55 -5.73
CA TYR A 216 -1.93 -16.34 -4.93
C TYR A 216 -2.48 -16.48 -3.49
N PRO A 217 -1.91 -17.37 -2.65
CA PRO A 217 -2.52 -17.74 -1.38
C PRO A 217 -2.58 -16.61 -0.32
N CYS A 218 -1.87 -15.52 -0.52
CA CYS A 218 -1.87 -14.38 0.40
C CYS A 218 -2.72 -13.21 -0.10
N SER A 219 -3.65 -13.47 -1.02
CA SER A 219 -4.50 -12.47 -1.66
C SER A 219 -5.46 -11.78 -0.68
N ALA A 220 -5.89 -10.60 -1.08
CA ALA A 220 -7.04 -9.93 -0.49
C ALA A 220 -8.24 -10.13 -1.42
N VAL A 221 -9.27 -10.80 -0.92
CA VAL A 221 -10.51 -11.08 -1.63
C VAL A 221 -11.56 -10.08 -1.17
N ILE A 222 -12.17 -9.36 -2.10
CA ILE A 222 -13.22 -8.40 -1.87
C ILE A 222 -14.52 -8.95 -2.46
N LEU A 223 -15.48 -9.27 -1.61
CA LEU A 223 -16.76 -9.90 -1.96
C LEU A 223 -17.86 -8.84 -1.99
N ASN A 224 -18.57 -8.75 -3.13
CA ASN A 224 -19.69 -7.82 -3.34
C ASN A 224 -20.78 -8.52 -4.17
N LEU A 225 -21.50 -9.43 -3.54
CA LEU A 225 -22.65 -10.17 -4.08
C LEU A 225 -23.84 -10.00 -3.16
N GLY A 226 -25.05 -10.15 -3.70
CA GLY A 226 -26.29 -10.19 -2.93
C GLY A 226 -27.37 -9.23 -3.39
N VAL A 227 -27.06 -8.20 -4.20
CA VAL A 227 -28.09 -7.24 -4.66
C VAL A 227 -29.15 -7.89 -5.55
N ASN A 228 -28.84 -9.02 -6.17
CA ASN A 228 -29.77 -9.76 -7.01
C ASN A 228 -30.65 -10.76 -6.24
N ASP A 229 -30.27 -11.08 -5.00
CA ASP A 229 -30.89 -12.17 -4.22
C ASP A 229 -30.68 -11.99 -2.70
N MET A 230 -31.01 -10.81 -2.18
CA MET A 230 -30.79 -10.42 -0.77
C MET A 230 -31.36 -11.40 0.25
N GLY A 231 -32.42 -12.14 -0.10
CA GLY A 231 -32.98 -13.21 0.72
C GLY A 231 -32.00 -14.36 1.04
N ASN A 232 -30.90 -14.48 0.28
CA ASN A 232 -29.87 -15.50 0.47
C ASN A 232 -28.76 -15.09 1.45
N VAL A 233 -28.92 -14.03 2.26
CA VAL A 233 -27.88 -13.51 3.16
C VAL A 233 -27.23 -14.56 4.04
N GLU A 234 -28.01 -15.48 4.64
CA GLU A 234 -27.46 -16.54 5.50
C GLU A 234 -26.65 -17.58 4.70
N SER A 235 -26.98 -17.80 3.45
CA SER A 235 -26.21 -18.68 2.58
C SER A 235 -24.86 -18.05 2.23
N TYR A 236 -24.83 -16.76 1.93
CA TYR A 236 -23.59 -16.00 1.76
C TYR A 236 -22.73 -16.01 3.02
N VAL A 237 -23.33 -15.81 4.20
CA VAL A 237 -22.62 -15.84 5.48
C VAL A 237 -21.91 -17.17 5.68
N ARG A 238 -22.61 -18.30 5.52
CA ARG A 238 -22.00 -19.64 5.67
C ARG A 238 -20.86 -19.85 4.69
N GLU A 239 -21.11 -19.62 3.42
CA GLU A 239 -20.14 -19.81 2.34
C GLU A 239 -18.85 -18.99 2.57
N TYR A 240 -19.01 -17.74 3.01
CA TYR A 240 -17.88 -16.85 3.26
C TYR A 240 -17.09 -17.23 4.52
N GLN A 241 -17.76 -17.76 5.54
CA GLN A 241 -17.08 -18.31 6.74
C GLN A 241 -16.28 -19.58 6.38
N GLU A 242 -16.83 -20.46 5.54
CA GLU A 242 -16.10 -21.62 5.01
C GLU A 242 -14.85 -21.20 4.22
N LEU A 243 -14.98 -20.25 3.30
CA LEU A 243 -13.83 -19.72 2.57
C LEU A 243 -12.73 -19.16 3.48
N GLN A 244 -13.12 -18.45 4.55
CA GLN A 244 -12.14 -17.96 5.54
C GLN A 244 -11.43 -19.10 6.27
N ALA A 245 -12.14 -20.19 6.57
CA ALA A 245 -11.57 -21.36 7.22
C ALA A 245 -10.64 -22.14 6.28
N ASP A 246 -11.06 -22.35 5.03
CA ASP A 246 -10.32 -23.11 4.03
C ASP A 246 -9.04 -22.39 3.56
N TYR A 247 -9.08 -21.04 3.50
CA TYR A 247 -7.98 -20.21 2.99
C TYR A 247 -7.42 -19.23 4.05
N PRO A 248 -6.86 -19.68 5.17
CA PRO A 248 -6.44 -18.83 6.30
C PRO A 248 -5.27 -17.90 6.01
N LYS A 249 -4.61 -18.04 4.85
CA LYS A 249 -3.56 -17.10 4.40
C LYS A 249 -4.13 -15.92 3.60
N ALA A 250 -5.29 -16.09 2.98
CA ALA A 250 -6.02 -15.01 2.30
C ALA A 250 -6.73 -14.11 3.33
N ARG A 251 -7.06 -12.90 2.91
CA ARG A 251 -7.88 -11.98 3.69
C ARG A 251 -9.14 -11.69 2.93
N PHE A 252 -10.27 -11.93 3.55
CA PHE A 252 -11.58 -11.72 2.97
C PHE A 252 -12.17 -10.42 3.50
N TYR A 253 -12.59 -9.55 2.61
CA TYR A 253 -13.27 -8.30 2.88
C TYR A 253 -14.66 -8.36 2.27
N PHE A 254 -15.63 -7.86 3.02
CA PHE A 254 -17.05 -7.90 2.65
C PHE A 254 -17.50 -6.47 2.40
N MET A 255 -17.61 -6.12 1.14
CA MET A 255 -18.09 -4.83 0.71
C MET A 255 -19.61 -4.78 0.86
N SER A 256 -20.15 -3.74 1.48
CA SER A 256 -21.60 -3.56 1.56
C SER A 256 -22.23 -3.58 0.17
N LEU A 257 -23.47 -4.01 0.09
CA LEU A 257 -24.30 -3.69 -1.05
C LEU A 257 -24.45 -2.18 -1.11
N ASN A 258 -24.16 -1.60 -2.26
CA ASN A 258 -24.22 -0.16 -2.44
C ASN A 258 -25.67 0.30 -2.62
N PRO A 259 -26.00 1.56 -2.31
CA PRO A 259 -27.36 2.08 -2.44
C PRO A 259 -27.88 2.06 -3.88
N VAL A 260 -29.19 2.16 -4.02
CA VAL A 260 -29.88 2.26 -5.31
C VAL A 260 -30.65 3.58 -5.39
N GLU A 261 -30.85 4.10 -6.60
CA GLU A 261 -31.81 5.18 -6.83
C GLU A 261 -33.14 4.54 -7.24
N GLU A 262 -34.08 4.49 -6.30
CA GLU A 262 -35.30 3.66 -6.44
C GLU A 262 -36.26 4.18 -7.51
N THR A 263 -36.31 5.46 -7.81
CA THR A 263 -37.17 6.02 -8.85
C THR A 263 -36.69 5.61 -10.22
N PHE A 264 -35.41 5.73 -10.48
CA PHE A 264 -34.77 5.26 -11.71
C PHE A 264 -34.84 3.74 -11.85
N LEU A 265 -34.63 3.02 -10.77
CA LEU A 265 -34.67 1.56 -10.74
C LEU A 265 -36.04 1.04 -11.21
N ARG A 266 -37.13 1.64 -10.68
CA ARG A 266 -38.51 1.31 -11.09
C ARG A 266 -38.77 1.66 -12.54
N ALA A 267 -38.32 2.83 -12.99
CA ALA A 267 -38.45 3.26 -14.39
C ALA A 267 -37.68 2.37 -15.37
N SER A 268 -36.56 1.79 -14.94
CA SER A 268 -35.72 0.85 -15.71
C SER A 268 -36.25 -0.60 -15.68
N GLY A 269 -37.34 -0.87 -15.01
CA GLY A 269 -37.99 -2.20 -14.98
C GLY A 269 -37.37 -3.16 -13.96
N TYR A 270 -36.49 -2.70 -13.07
CA TYR A 270 -35.96 -3.51 -11.98
C TYR A 270 -36.89 -3.45 -10.76
N SER A 271 -37.34 -4.61 -10.32
CA SER A 271 -38.17 -4.77 -9.13
C SER A 271 -37.46 -5.56 -8.04
N GLY A 272 -37.96 -5.47 -6.80
CA GLY A 272 -37.45 -6.27 -5.67
C GLY A 272 -36.08 -5.84 -5.16
N ARG A 273 -35.62 -4.62 -5.48
CA ARG A 273 -34.43 -4.02 -4.95
C ARG A 273 -34.77 -2.64 -4.40
N ASP A 274 -34.55 -2.45 -3.12
CA ASP A 274 -34.78 -1.19 -2.40
C ASP A 274 -33.72 -1.00 -1.31
N ASN A 275 -33.52 0.23 -0.88
CA ASN A 275 -32.50 0.55 0.10
C ASN A 275 -32.79 -0.08 1.47
N ALA A 276 -34.05 -0.24 1.86
CA ALA A 276 -34.41 -0.86 3.13
C ALA A 276 -33.97 -2.34 3.18
N SER A 277 -34.19 -3.09 2.11
CA SER A 277 -33.73 -4.48 1.98
C SER A 277 -32.20 -4.57 1.92
N ILE A 278 -31.54 -3.61 1.25
CA ILE A 278 -30.07 -3.50 1.21
C ILE A 278 -29.51 -3.26 2.61
N GLU A 279 -30.09 -2.37 3.39
CA GLU A 279 -29.65 -2.08 4.76
C GLU A 279 -29.76 -3.31 5.66
N VAL A 280 -30.87 -4.06 5.60
CA VAL A 280 -31.04 -5.32 6.35
C VAL A 280 -29.93 -6.34 6.00
N PHE A 281 -29.64 -6.51 4.70
CA PHE A 281 -28.53 -7.37 4.25
C PHE A 281 -27.19 -6.89 4.78
N ASN A 282 -26.92 -5.61 4.64
CA ASN A 282 -25.69 -4.96 5.06
C ASN A 282 -25.46 -5.06 6.57
N ASP A 283 -26.49 -4.85 7.38
CA ASP A 283 -26.43 -4.98 8.84
C ASP A 283 -26.05 -6.41 9.25
N ARG A 284 -26.64 -7.41 8.60
CA ARG A 284 -26.31 -8.80 8.85
C ARG A 284 -24.85 -9.11 8.50
N MET A 285 -24.36 -8.68 7.37
CA MET A 285 -22.97 -8.84 6.95
C MET A 285 -22.00 -8.12 7.90
N LYS A 286 -22.33 -6.91 8.30
CA LYS A 286 -21.55 -6.12 9.27
C LYS A 286 -21.49 -6.78 10.65
N GLN A 287 -22.61 -7.33 11.12
CA GLN A 287 -22.69 -8.06 12.40
C GLN A 287 -21.74 -9.26 12.41
N VAL A 288 -21.69 -10.03 11.30
CA VAL A 288 -20.89 -11.27 11.23
C VAL A 288 -19.41 -10.96 10.99
N PHE A 289 -19.09 -10.07 10.07
CA PHE A 289 -17.73 -9.91 9.57
C PHE A 289 -16.97 -8.71 10.18
N GLY A 290 -17.64 -7.84 10.91
CA GLY A 290 -17.04 -6.81 11.76
C GLY A 290 -15.97 -5.98 11.08
N SER A 291 -14.73 -6.08 11.51
CA SER A 291 -13.59 -5.30 11.00
C SER A 291 -13.19 -5.63 9.55
N PHE A 292 -13.70 -6.69 8.98
CA PHE A 292 -13.52 -7.07 7.57
C PHE A 292 -14.65 -6.55 6.66
N TYR A 293 -15.69 -5.96 7.25
CA TYR A 293 -16.75 -5.30 6.51
C TYR A 293 -16.31 -3.91 6.06
N ILE A 294 -16.46 -3.62 4.78
CA ILE A 294 -16.16 -2.31 4.18
C ILE A 294 -17.49 -1.62 3.88
N ASN A 295 -17.83 -0.62 4.68
CA ASN A 295 -19.06 0.14 4.54
C ASN A 295 -18.93 1.15 3.38
N THR A 296 -19.29 0.71 2.19
CA THR A 296 -19.37 1.56 1.00
C THR A 296 -20.75 2.21 0.86
N TYR A 297 -21.80 1.63 1.48
CA TYR A 297 -23.16 2.15 1.44
C TYR A 297 -23.24 3.55 2.03
N ASP A 298 -22.93 3.70 3.34
CA ASP A 298 -22.97 4.99 4.01
C ASP A 298 -22.01 5.99 3.36
N TRP A 299 -20.81 5.51 2.96
CA TRP A 299 -19.85 6.38 2.27
C TRP A 299 -20.42 6.93 0.96
N MET A 300 -21.14 6.14 0.17
CA MET A 300 -21.75 6.61 -1.08
C MET A 300 -22.91 7.59 -0.82
N ILE A 301 -23.70 7.35 0.23
CA ILE A 301 -24.76 8.27 0.64
C ILE A 301 -24.17 9.61 1.10
N ASP A 302 -23.14 9.58 1.96
CA ASP A 302 -22.47 10.79 2.48
C ASP A 302 -21.81 11.63 1.37
N GLN A 303 -21.40 10.99 0.28
CA GLN A 303 -20.81 11.67 -0.89
C GLN A 303 -21.85 12.05 -1.96
N GLU A 304 -23.13 11.76 -1.74
CA GLU A 304 -24.22 12.03 -2.68
C GLU A 304 -24.05 11.37 -4.07
N TYR A 305 -23.26 10.26 -4.17
CA TYR A 305 -22.91 9.63 -5.47
C TYR A 305 -24.08 8.90 -6.15
N VAL A 306 -25.16 8.65 -5.45
CA VAL A 306 -26.30 7.86 -5.95
C VAL A 306 -27.53 8.72 -6.17
N LEU A 307 -27.63 9.83 -5.49
CA LEU A 307 -28.76 10.73 -5.56
C LEU A 307 -28.78 11.45 -6.91
N ASP A 308 -29.98 11.78 -7.33
CA ASP A 308 -30.25 12.65 -8.46
C ASP A 308 -29.53 13.98 -8.29
N LEU A 309 -28.29 14.03 -8.73
CA LEU A 309 -27.57 15.29 -8.84
C LEU A 309 -28.24 16.08 -9.96
N PRO A 310 -28.69 17.33 -9.74
CA PRO A 310 -29.43 18.14 -10.71
C PRO A 310 -28.74 18.30 -12.08
N HIS A 311 -27.53 17.79 -12.24
CA HIS A 311 -26.68 17.97 -13.43
C HIS A 311 -25.86 16.77 -13.83
N GLY A 312 -26.18 15.56 -13.39
CA GLY A 312 -25.48 14.33 -13.76
C GLY A 312 -25.63 13.27 -12.70
N HIS A 313 -26.33 12.22 -13.06
CA HIS A 313 -26.62 11.10 -12.17
C HIS A 313 -25.35 10.31 -11.89
N GLY A 314 -25.12 9.90 -10.65
CA GLY A 314 -24.07 8.93 -10.29
C GLY A 314 -24.43 7.50 -10.76
N THR A 315 -25.65 7.30 -11.24
CA THR A 315 -26.18 6.03 -11.75
C THR A 315 -26.73 6.17 -13.16
N THR A 316 -26.68 5.09 -13.94
CA THR A 316 -27.22 5.02 -15.31
C THR A 316 -28.65 4.49 -15.36
N ASP A 317 -29.05 3.67 -14.39
CA ASP A 317 -30.33 2.97 -14.37
C ASP A 317 -30.89 2.77 -12.95
N GLY A 318 -30.34 3.45 -11.97
CA GLY A 318 -30.65 3.30 -10.54
C GLY A 318 -29.91 2.19 -9.84
N LEU A 319 -29.22 1.29 -10.57
CA LEU A 319 -28.48 0.14 -10.05
C LEU A 319 -26.98 0.21 -10.33
N HIS A 320 -26.60 0.58 -11.53
CA HIS A 320 -25.20 0.66 -11.98
C HIS A 320 -24.71 2.10 -11.99
N TYR A 321 -23.42 2.30 -11.75
CA TYR A 321 -22.83 3.62 -11.61
C TYR A 321 -22.04 4.02 -12.86
N ILE A 322 -21.84 5.33 -13.01
CA ILE A 322 -20.93 5.87 -14.03
C ILE A 322 -19.47 5.63 -13.63
N ASP A 323 -18.57 5.65 -14.60
CA ASP A 323 -17.16 5.28 -14.43
C ASP A 323 -16.45 6.04 -13.30
N ILE A 324 -16.70 7.34 -13.17
CA ILE A 324 -16.06 8.15 -12.13
C ILE A 324 -16.47 7.69 -10.72
N VAL A 325 -17.71 7.27 -10.53
CA VAL A 325 -18.20 6.75 -9.24
C VAL A 325 -17.53 5.40 -8.95
N TYR A 326 -17.42 4.52 -9.95
CA TYR A 326 -16.67 3.27 -9.79
C TYR A 326 -15.18 3.49 -9.48
N GLN A 327 -14.53 4.45 -10.12
CA GLN A 327 -13.12 4.80 -9.82
C GLN A 327 -12.94 5.29 -8.38
N MET A 328 -13.85 6.12 -7.90
CA MET A 328 -13.83 6.61 -6.52
C MET A 328 -14.12 5.49 -5.52
N LEU A 329 -15.08 4.61 -5.83
CA LEU A 329 -15.40 3.42 -5.04
C LEU A 329 -14.19 2.49 -4.94
N TYR A 330 -13.50 2.23 -6.04
CA TYR A 330 -12.27 1.45 -6.08
C TYR A 330 -11.19 2.06 -5.16
N GLY A 331 -10.99 3.37 -5.23
CA GLY A 331 -10.04 4.07 -4.35
C GLY A 331 -10.40 3.94 -2.87
N TYR A 332 -11.68 4.11 -2.54
CA TYR A 332 -12.20 3.96 -1.17
C TYR A 332 -11.99 2.54 -0.62
N VAL A 333 -12.33 1.52 -1.40
CA VAL A 333 -12.21 0.11 -1.02
C VAL A 333 -10.73 -0.27 -0.86
N THR A 334 -9.90 0.02 -1.85
CA THR A 334 -8.49 -0.40 -1.85
C THR A 334 -7.67 0.26 -0.76
N ALA A 335 -8.02 1.47 -0.32
CA ALA A 335 -7.41 2.12 0.83
C ALA A 335 -7.67 1.39 2.17
N ARG A 336 -8.73 0.57 2.24
CA ARG A 336 -9.13 -0.20 3.44
C ARG A 336 -8.65 -1.65 3.42
N VAL A 337 -8.22 -2.13 2.29
CA VAL A 337 -7.66 -3.49 2.12
C VAL A 337 -6.20 -3.51 2.60
N LYS A 338 -5.92 -4.29 3.64
CA LYS A 338 -4.59 -4.39 4.29
C LYS A 338 -3.91 -5.70 3.99
#